data_b1c86c5680105c5ddeb121e0d8f109b9
#
_entry.id   b1c86c5680105c5ddeb121e0d8f109b9
#
_cell.length_a   1.000
_cell.length_b   1.000
_cell.length_c   1.000
_cell.angle_alpha   90.00
_cell.angle_beta   90.00
_cell.angle_gamma   90.00
#
_symmetry.space_group_name_H-M   'P 1'
#
loop_
_entity.id
_entity.type
_entity.pdbx_description
1 polymer ?
#
loop_
_entity_poly.entity_id
_entity_poly.type
_entity_poly.pdbx_seq_one_letter_code
_entity_poly.pdbx_strand_id
1 'polypeptide(L)'
;MPSLPSNFVVFTGNANRGMAEEIAHYLGTTLGDADVGRFSDGEVTVEIKQNVRTRNVFIVQPTCAPTNDNLMELLVMVDALKRAPAASNCAVIPSFGYARQDRRVRSSRVPIT
;
A
#
# COMPACT_ATOMS: atom_id res chain seq x y z
N MET A 1 -15.19 19.24 2.56
CA MET A 1 -14.21 18.16 2.53
C MET A 1 -13.35 18.21 3.78
N PRO A 2 -13.22 17.10 4.51
CA PRO A 2 -12.34 17.12 5.67
C PRO A 2 -10.91 17.43 5.22
N SER A 3 -10.24 18.27 5.98
CA SER A 3 -8.87 18.64 5.68
C SER A 3 -7.95 17.46 5.99
N LEU A 4 -7.05 17.13 5.06
CA LEU A 4 -5.99 16.17 5.29
C LEU A 4 -4.85 16.84 6.06
N PRO A 5 -4.06 16.05 6.80
CA PRO A 5 -2.83 16.59 7.37
C PRO A 5 -1.98 17.23 6.28
N SER A 6 -1.42 18.40 6.54
CA SER A 6 -0.62 19.13 5.56
C SER A 6 0.69 18.42 5.21
N ASN A 7 1.12 17.47 6.04
CA ASN A 7 2.40 16.75 5.90
C ASN A 7 2.19 15.28 5.51
N PHE A 8 1.26 15.03 4.60
CA PHE A 8 1.00 13.66 4.13
C PHE A 8 1.76 13.38 2.82
N VAL A 9 1.96 12.11 2.54
CA VAL A 9 2.51 11.62 1.28
C VAL A 9 1.78 10.34 0.87
N VAL A 10 1.53 10.18 -0.43
CA VAL A 10 0.81 9.03 -0.99
C VAL A 10 1.77 8.21 -1.81
N PHE A 11 1.94 6.95 -1.45
CA PHE A 11 2.69 5.97 -2.23
C PHE A 11 1.74 4.97 -2.87
N THR A 12 2.21 4.30 -3.91
CA THR A 12 1.44 3.25 -4.57
C THR A 12 2.34 2.06 -4.89
N GLY A 13 1.75 0.86 -4.85
CA GLY A 13 2.31 -0.30 -5.54
C GLY A 13 1.93 -0.28 -7.01
N ASN A 14 2.14 -1.39 -7.70
CA ASN A 14 1.96 -1.48 -9.15
C ASN A 14 0.58 -2.01 -9.58
N ALA A 15 -0.29 -2.37 -8.63
CA ALA A 15 -1.58 -3.00 -8.97
C ALA A 15 -2.48 -2.08 -9.79
N ASN A 16 -2.54 -0.80 -9.43
CA ASN A 16 -3.31 0.19 -10.18
C ASN A 16 -2.72 1.58 -9.96
N ARG A 17 -1.61 1.82 -10.60
CA ARG A 17 -0.90 3.09 -10.48
C ARG A 17 -1.74 4.27 -10.98
N GLY A 18 -2.51 4.06 -12.04
CA GLY A 18 -3.39 5.11 -12.58
C GLY A 18 -4.41 5.62 -11.56
N MET A 19 -5.03 4.71 -10.81
CA MET A 19 -5.96 5.10 -9.75
C MET A 19 -5.26 5.89 -8.64
N ALA A 20 -4.07 5.46 -8.24
CA ALA A 20 -3.31 6.16 -7.22
C ALA A 20 -2.90 7.56 -7.68
N GLU A 21 -2.52 7.70 -8.95
CA GLU A 21 -2.21 9.01 -9.54
C GLU A 21 -3.43 9.93 -9.54
N GLU A 22 -4.61 9.40 -9.86
CA GLU A 22 -5.85 10.17 -9.83
C GLU A 22 -6.19 10.62 -8.40
N ILE A 23 -6.00 9.73 -7.43
CA ILE A 23 -6.21 10.07 -6.01
C ILE A 23 -5.27 11.20 -5.59
N ALA A 24 -3.98 11.06 -5.90
CA ALA A 24 -3.00 12.10 -5.57
C ALA A 24 -3.33 13.43 -6.23
N HIS A 25 -3.73 13.40 -7.49
CA HIS A 25 -4.13 14.60 -8.22
C HIS A 25 -5.35 15.28 -7.56
N TYR A 26 -6.35 14.49 -7.21
CA TYR A 26 -7.55 15.01 -6.52
C TYR A 26 -7.19 15.67 -5.17
N LEU A 27 -6.20 15.12 -4.48
CA LEU A 27 -5.74 15.66 -3.20
C LEU A 27 -4.75 16.83 -3.35
N GLY A 28 -4.45 17.24 -4.58
CA GLY A 28 -3.55 18.36 -4.84
C GLY A 28 -2.08 18.04 -4.65
N THR A 29 -1.70 16.77 -4.79
CA THR A 29 -0.31 16.34 -4.63
C THR A 29 0.11 15.39 -5.77
N THR A 30 1.35 14.94 -5.70
CA THR A 30 1.89 13.91 -6.58
C THR A 30 2.26 12.67 -5.75
N LEU A 31 2.42 11.55 -6.42
CA LEU A 31 2.86 10.33 -5.73
C LEU A 31 4.25 10.50 -5.13
N GLY A 32 4.45 9.88 -3.98
CA GLY A 32 5.74 9.81 -3.34
C GLY A 32 6.75 9.04 -4.18
N ASP A 33 8.03 9.36 -4.01
CA ASP A 33 9.11 8.79 -4.79
C ASP A 33 9.54 7.45 -4.20
N ALA A 34 9.17 6.37 -4.88
CA ALA A 34 9.54 5.01 -4.51
C ALA A 34 9.62 4.15 -5.75
N ASP A 35 10.56 3.21 -5.75
CA ASP A 35 10.64 2.16 -6.75
C ASP A 35 10.08 0.87 -6.17
N VAL A 36 9.10 0.30 -6.84
CA VAL A 36 8.51 -0.99 -6.49
C VAL A 36 8.66 -1.89 -7.71
N GLY A 37 9.44 -2.92 -7.58
CA GLY A 37 9.75 -3.81 -8.69
C GLY A 37 9.96 -5.24 -8.23
N ARG A 38 10.68 -5.99 -9.05
CA ARG A 38 10.99 -7.40 -8.75
C ARG A 38 12.41 -7.72 -9.14
N PHE A 39 13.04 -8.57 -8.34
CA PHE A 39 14.28 -9.23 -8.75
C PHE A 39 13.98 -10.26 -9.84
N SER A 40 15.03 -10.75 -10.50
CA SER A 40 14.88 -11.73 -11.59
C SER A 40 14.21 -13.03 -11.16
N ASP A 41 14.27 -13.38 -9.89
CA ASP A 41 13.61 -14.57 -9.33
C ASP A 41 12.15 -14.32 -8.92
N GLY A 42 11.65 -13.10 -9.09
CA GLY A 42 10.26 -12.73 -8.76
C GLY A 42 10.06 -12.12 -7.38
N GLU A 43 11.09 -12.08 -6.55
CA GLU A 43 10.97 -11.42 -5.25
C GLU A 43 10.71 -9.92 -5.39
N VAL A 44 9.81 -9.40 -4.56
CA VAL A 44 9.49 -7.97 -4.58
C VAL A 44 10.64 -7.16 -4.01
N THR A 45 10.99 -6.08 -4.70
CA THR A 45 11.96 -5.11 -4.21
C THR A 45 11.29 -3.74 -4.07
N VAL A 46 11.55 -3.07 -2.96
CA VAL A 46 11.01 -1.74 -2.68
C VAL A 46 12.13 -0.84 -2.21
N GLU A 47 12.21 0.34 -2.81
CA GLU A 47 13.13 1.38 -2.37
C GLU A 47 12.34 2.68 -2.20
N ILE A 48 12.31 3.21 -0.98
CA ILE A 48 11.69 4.49 -0.68
C ILE A 48 12.75 5.57 -0.88
N LYS A 49 12.53 6.43 -1.87
CA LYS A 49 13.52 7.46 -2.25
C LYS A 49 13.23 8.84 -1.67
N GLN A 50 12.14 8.95 -0.92
CA GLN A 50 11.71 10.21 -0.34
C GLN A 50 11.81 10.14 1.17
N ASN A 51 12.24 11.24 1.79
CA ASN A 51 12.25 11.33 3.24
C ASN A 51 10.81 11.44 3.74
N VAL A 52 10.39 10.48 4.55
CA VAL A 52 9.04 10.43 5.12
C VAL A 52 9.02 10.75 6.62
N ARG A 53 10.13 11.22 7.15
CA ARG A 53 10.24 11.53 8.58
C ARG A 53 9.17 12.52 8.99
N THR A 54 8.45 12.20 10.06
CA THR A 54 7.34 12.98 10.61
C THR A 54 6.15 13.16 9.66
N ARG A 55 6.09 12.44 8.56
CA ARG A 55 5.01 12.54 7.60
C ARG A 55 3.95 11.46 7.83
N ASN A 56 2.72 11.77 7.46
CA ASN A 56 1.63 10.80 7.45
C ASN A 56 1.64 10.11 6.09
N VAL A 57 1.87 8.80 6.08
CA VAL A 57 2.05 8.02 4.87
C VAL A 57 0.79 7.23 4.55
N PHE A 58 0.31 7.36 3.32
CA PHE A 58 -0.78 6.55 2.78
C PHE A 58 -0.24 5.69 1.65
N ILE A 59 -0.54 4.41 1.68
CA ILE A 59 -0.13 3.46 0.64
C ILE A 59 -1.39 2.97 -0.06
N VAL A 60 -1.54 3.28 -1.34
CA VAL A 60 -2.69 2.87 -2.13
C VAL A 60 -2.31 1.63 -2.92
N GLN A 61 -2.92 0.50 -2.60
CA GLN A 61 -2.64 -0.75 -3.30
C GLN A 61 -3.83 -1.69 -3.20
N PRO A 62 -4.60 -1.87 -4.29
CA PRO A 62 -5.59 -2.95 -4.34
C PRO A 62 -4.90 -4.30 -4.30
N THR A 63 -5.50 -5.25 -3.64
CA THR A 63 -4.97 -6.62 -3.54
C THR A 63 -5.84 -7.62 -4.27
N CYS A 64 -6.52 -7.17 -5.33
CA CYS A 64 -7.22 -8.04 -6.27
C CYS A 64 -6.21 -8.79 -7.17
N ALA A 65 -6.70 -9.59 -8.10
CA ALA A 65 -5.85 -10.45 -8.93
C ALA A 65 -4.79 -9.64 -9.71
N PRO A 66 -3.54 -10.11 -9.78
CA PRO A 66 -2.98 -11.29 -9.11
C PRO A 66 -2.78 -11.04 -7.62
N THR A 67 -3.60 -11.71 -6.82
CA THR A 67 -3.79 -11.35 -5.41
C THR A 67 -2.51 -11.51 -4.59
N ASN A 68 -1.81 -12.62 -4.73
CA ASN A 68 -0.61 -12.86 -3.93
C ASN A 68 0.52 -11.89 -4.27
N ASP A 69 0.68 -11.58 -5.55
CA ASP A 69 1.70 -10.60 -5.98
C ASP A 69 1.39 -9.21 -5.43
N ASN A 70 0.13 -8.79 -5.54
CA ASN A 70 -0.27 -7.46 -5.09
C ASN A 70 -0.25 -7.35 -3.57
N LEU A 71 -0.66 -8.40 -2.86
CA LEU A 71 -0.56 -8.43 -1.41
C LEU A 71 0.89 -8.38 -0.94
N MET A 72 1.78 -9.12 -1.60
CA MET A 72 3.19 -9.13 -1.22
C MET A 72 3.83 -7.76 -1.45
N GLU A 73 3.51 -7.08 -2.55
CA GLU A 73 3.98 -5.71 -2.76
C GLU A 73 3.57 -4.80 -1.61
N LEU A 74 2.31 -4.88 -1.19
CA LEU A 74 1.81 -4.08 -0.09
C LEU A 74 2.56 -4.38 1.20
N LEU A 75 2.76 -5.65 1.52
CA LEU A 75 3.43 -6.05 2.76
C LEU A 75 4.89 -5.59 2.79
N VAL A 76 5.61 -5.70 1.68
CA VAL A 76 7.00 -5.26 1.60
C VAL A 76 7.09 -3.73 1.69
N MET A 77 6.17 -3.02 1.07
CA MET A 77 6.11 -1.56 1.18
C MET A 77 5.83 -1.12 2.62
N VAL A 78 4.88 -1.75 3.29
CA VAL A 78 4.56 -1.47 4.70
C VAL A 78 5.79 -1.73 5.57
N ASP A 79 6.49 -2.82 5.35
CA ASP A 79 7.70 -3.14 6.10
C ASP A 79 8.78 -2.08 5.88
N ALA A 80 9.02 -1.68 4.64
CA ALA A 80 10.00 -0.64 4.33
C ALA A 80 9.64 0.69 4.99
N LEU A 81 8.36 1.06 4.97
CA LEU A 81 7.90 2.32 5.56
C LEU A 81 7.86 2.29 7.08
N LYS A 82 7.70 1.12 7.69
CA LYS A 82 7.82 0.98 9.15
C LYS A 82 9.23 1.25 9.65
N ARG A 83 10.24 0.95 8.83
CA ARG A 83 11.64 1.21 9.16
C ARG A 83 12.03 2.66 8.92
N ALA A 84 11.26 3.39 8.13
CA ALA A 84 11.42 4.83 7.97
C ALA A 84 10.67 5.53 9.10
N PRO A 85 11.18 6.63 9.64
CA PRO A 85 10.58 7.27 10.81
C PRO A 85 9.37 8.13 10.45
N ALA A 86 8.37 7.56 9.78
CA ALA A 86 7.12 8.24 9.46
C ALA A 86 6.27 8.43 10.73
N ALA A 87 5.46 9.47 10.74
CA ALA A 87 4.54 9.72 11.86
C ALA A 87 3.42 8.67 11.92
N SER A 88 2.94 8.24 10.75
CA SER A 88 1.92 7.21 10.66
C SER A 88 1.96 6.54 9.30
N ASN A 89 1.49 5.31 9.22
CA ASN A 89 1.34 4.56 7.97
C ASN A 89 -0.10 4.05 7.89
N CYS A 90 -0.76 4.30 6.77
CA CYS A 90 -2.11 3.85 6.51
C CYS A 90 -2.18 3.16 5.16
N ALA A 91 -2.61 1.91 5.14
CA ALA A 91 -2.83 1.18 3.90
C ALA A 91 -4.27 1.44 3.41
N VAL A 92 -4.39 1.94 2.18
CA VAL A 92 -5.66 2.14 1.51
C VAL A 92 -5.81 1.04 0.47
N ILE A 93 -6.71 0.11 0.71
CA ILE A 93 -6.82 -1.12 -0.08
C ILE A 93 -8.19 -1.16 -0.77
N PRO A 94 -8.30 -0.55 -1.96
CA PRO A 94 -9.52 -0.60 -2.74
C PRO A 94 -9.80 -1.98 -3.21
N SER A 95 -10.48 -2.82 -3.13
CA SER A 95 -10.58 -4.24 -3.49
C SER A 95 -9.61 -5.08 -2.67
N PHE A 96 -10.06 -5.48 -1.50
CA PHE A 96 -9.25 -6.28 -0.58
C PHE A 96 -9.34 -7.76 -0.95
N GLY A 97 -8.24 -8.32 -1.45
CA GLY A 97 -8.12 -9.75 -1.69
C GLY A 97 -8.15 -10.52 -0.37
N TYR A 98 -8.60 -11.75 -0.40
CA TYR A 98 -8.79 -12.58 0.79
C TYR A 98 -9.93 -12.11 1.72
N ALA A 99 -10.71 -11.12 1.36
CA ALA A 99 -11.83 -10.65 2.17
C ALA A 99 -12.87 -11.75 2.42
N ARG A 100 -12.92 -12.76 1.54
CA ARG A 100 -13.79 -13.92 1.72
C ARG A 100 -13.42 -14.80 2.91
N GLN A 101 -12.24 -14.60 3.51
CA GLN A 101 -11.73 -15.35 4.64
C GLN A 101 -12.00 -14.62 5.97
N ASP A 102 -13.05 -13.82 6.03
CA ASP A 102 -13.37 -12.98 7.18
C ASP A 102 -14.17 -13.67 8.27
N ARG A 103 -14.57 -14.93 8.02
CA ARG A 103 -15.37 -15.69 9.00
C ARG A 103 -15.09 -17.18 8.92
N ARG A 104 -15.35 -17.83 10.04
CA ARG A 104 -15.20 -19.29 10.15
C ARG A 104 -16.45 -19.98 9.64
N VAL A 105 -16.36 -20.63 8.48
CA VAL A 105 -17.46 -21.38 7.87
C VAL A 105 -17.47 -22.82 8.37
N ARG A 106 -16.28 -23.39 8.61
CA ARG A 106 -16.10 -24.75 9.12
C ARG A 106 -15.14 -24.72 10.29
N SER A 107 -15.23 -25.73 11.17
CA SER A 107 -14.35 -25.78 12.34
C SER A 107 -12.85 -25.79 11.98
N SER A 108 -12.50 -26.26 10.78
CA SER A 108 -11.12 -26.30 10.31
C SER A 108 -10.68 -25.06 9.55
N ARG A 109 -11.59 -24.13 9.29
CA ARG A 109 -11.28 -22.90 8.54
C ARG A 109 -11.20 -21.72 9.50
N VAL A 110 -10.05 -21.11 9.59
CA VAL A 110 -9.79 -19.95 10.45
C VAL A 110 -9.84 -18.69 9.60
N PRO A 111 -10.54 -17.63 10.05
CA PRO A 111 -10.51 -16.33 9.35
C PRO A 111 -9.12 -15.75 9.31
N ILE A 112 -8.75 -15.12 8.17
CA ILE A 112 -7.46 -14.47 7.99
C ILE A 112 -7.58 -12.97 7.70
N THR A 113 -8.78 -12.42 7.66
CA THR A 113 -9.01 -10.99 7.46
C THR A 113 -9.91 -10.40 8.56
#